data_66cc57ea5d997ba0fb9d064a78c51b58
#
_entry.id   66cc57ea5d997ba0fb9d064a78c51b58
#
_cell.length_a   1.000
_cell.length_b   1.000
_cell.length_c   1.000
_cell.angle_alpha   90.00
_cell.angle_beta   90.00
_cell.angle_gamma   90.00
#
_symmetry.space_group_name_H-M   'P 1'
#
loop_
_entity.id
_entity.type
_entity.pdbx_description
1 polymer ?
#
loop_
_entity_poly.entity_id
_entity_poly.type
_entity_poly.pdbx_seq_one_letter_code
_entity_poly.pdbx_strand_id
1 'polypeptide(L)'
;MLFDFGTTVVADASGERLKIALAEGGEVRAHLERRNMAMEGFAQALSDLCGGDPNKVGAFALCVGPGSMLSTRVASCVVATIAALSGAKLFEWDAMQVAAFAVSSGFVPDSPACGRLRILAPSRRGFVNYLDFDGGKIAVQTEAEIDSLEPLPDAPAFLLDQRAAVDPRLADFPRLDLSASAAVRTLAAHPLLAWQTDGAPEPKSLVKREYVKWKAQAHI
;
A
#
# COMPACT_ATOMS: atom_id res chain seq x y z
N MET A 1 1.61 19.80 -1.82
CA MET A 1 2.07 18.40 -1.63
C MET A 1 1.23 17.73 -0.54
N LEU A 2 1.33 16.42 -0.31
CA LEU A 2 0.47 15.68 0.64
C LEU A 2 0.38 16.34 2.04
N PHE A 3 1.49 16.73 2.61
CA PHE A 3 1.55 17.26 3.98
C PHE A 3 1.34 18.78 4.09
N ASP A 4 0.96 19.47 3.01
CA ASP A 4 0.65 20.91 3.02
C ASP A 4 -0.78 21.21 3.55
N PHE A 5 -1.58 20.17 3.76
CA PHE A 5 -2.98 20.28 4.16
C PHE A 5 -3.21 20.12 5.68
N GLY A 6 -2.15 20.28 6.48
CA GLY A 6 -2.22 20.14 7.93
C GLY A 6 -2.24 18.68 8.37
N THR A 7 -3.22 18.31 9.21
CA THR A 7 -3.36 16.94 9.68
C THR A 7 -3.66 15.98 8.52
N THR A 8 -2.81 15.00 8.35
CA THR A 8 -2.86 14.03 7.25
C THR A 8 -2.98 12.61 7.79
N VAL A 9 -3.87 11.82 7.21
CA VAL A 9 -3.96 10.38 7.47
C VAL A 9 -3.30 9.62 6.33
N VAL A 10 -2.33 8.76 6.66
CA VAL A 10 -1.74 7.79 5.72
C VAL A 10 -2.22 6.41 6.11
N ALA A 11 -2.88 5.70 5.20
CA ALA A 11 -3.52 4.42 5.48
C ALA A 11 -3.18 3.35 4.44
N ASP A 12 -2.95 2.13 4.92
CA ASP A 12 -2.85 0.92 4.11
C ASP A 12 -3.85 -0.12 4.62
N ALA A 13 -4.83 -0.42 3.78
CA ALA A 13 -5.81 -1.48 3.98
C ALA A 13 -5.64 -2.64 2.96
N SER A 14 -4.56 -2.65 2.21
CA SER A 14 -4.31 -3.63 1.15
C SER A 14 -3.86 -4.99 1.65
N GLY A 15 -3.33 -5.06 2.87
CA GLY A 15 -2.85 -6.27 3.53
C GLY A 15 -3.85 -6.90 4.50
N GLU A 16 -3.40 -7.91 5.27
CA GLU A 16 -4.16 -8.49 6.38
C GLU A 16 -4.17 -7.59 7.61
N ARG A 17 -3.20 -6.70 7.71
CA ARG A 17 -3.14 -5.69 8.76
C ARG A 17 -3.60 -4.37 8.17
N LEU A 18 -4.53 -3.75 8.85
CA LEU A 18 -4.84 -2.35 8.66
C LEU A 18 -3.75 -1.52 9.34
N LYS A 19 -3.09 -0.66 8.60
CA LYS A 19 -2.03 0.24 9.08
C LYS A 19 -2.46 1.67 8.82
N ILE A 20 -2.58 2.48 9.87
CA ILE A 20 -3.00 3.89 9.77
C ILE A 20 -2.03 4.73 10.60
N ALA A 21 -1.60 5.85 10.05
CA ALA A 21 -0.87 6.88 10.78
C ALA A 21 -1.54 8.24 10.62
N LEU A 22 -1.53 9.00 11.70
CA LEU A 22 -1.84 10.43 11.71
C LEU A 22 -0.52 11.20 11.69
N ALA A 23 -0.38 12.13 10.77
CA ALA A 23 0.83 12.92 10.59
C ALA A 23 0.52 14.42 10.48
N GLU A 24 1.46 15.25 10.90
CA GLU A 24 1.45 16.70 10.72
C GLU A 24 2.81 17.12 10.18
N GLY A 25 2.82 17.83 9.06
CA GLY A 25 4.06 18.28 8.42
C GLY A 25 5.02 17.14 8.05
N GLY A 26 4.50 15.93 7.83
CA GLY A 26 5.32 14.73 7.55
C GLY A 26 5.85 13.99 8.78
N GLU A 27 5.55 14.48 9.99
CA GLU A 27 5.89 13.81 11.25
C GLU A 27 4.72 12.98 11.78
N VAL A 28 4.99 11.74 12.20
CA VAL A 28 3.97 10.86 12.79
C VAL A 28 3.60 11.35 14.19
N ARG A 29 2.32 11.61 14.42
CA ARG A 29 1.74 11.97 15.74
C ARG A 29 1.15 10.76 16.46
N ALA A 30 0.49 9.89 15.70
CA ALA A 30 -0.07 8.66 16.21
C ALA A 30 -0.11 7.61 15.09
N HIS A 31 -0.11 6.35 15.44
CA HIS A 31 -0.33 5.25 14.50
C HIS A 31 -1.09 4.11 15.15
N LEU A 32 -1.71 3.29 14.31
CA LEU A 32 -2.49 2.15 14.72
C LEU A 32 -2.31 1.03 13.70
N GLU A 33 -2.06 -0.19 14.20
CA GLU A 33 -2.06 -1.40 13.39
C GLU A 33 -3.02 -2.42 14.00
N ARG A 34 -3.92 -2.97 13.16
CA ARG A 34 -4.90 -4.00 13.59
C ARG A 34 -4.98 -5.12 12.57
N ARG A 35 -5.06 -6.35 13.02
CA ARG A 35 -5.32 -7.53 12.17
C ARG A 35 -6.77 -7.57 11.73
N ASN A 36 -7.02 -7.99 10.48
CA ASN A 36 -8.33 -8.38 9.91
C ASN A 36 -9.48 -7.37 10.05
N MET A 37 -9.20 -6.05 10.02
CA MET A 37 -10.22 -5.08 10.35
C MET A 37 -10.60 -4.12 9.21
N ALA A 38 -10.06 -4.31 7.99
CA ALA A 38 -10.31 -3.33 6.93
C ALA A 38 -11.79 -3.23 6.55
N MET A 39 -12.53 -4.34 6.54
CA MET A 39 -13.95 -4.31 6.16
C MET A 39 -14.87 -3.77 7.27
N GLU A 40 -14.62 -4.15 8.52
CA GLU A 40 -15.55 -3.86 9.62
C GLU A 40 -15.01 -2.77 10.57
N GLY A 41 -13.70 -2.56 10.57
CA GLY A 41 -13.03 -1.72 11.56
C GLY A 41 -12.32 -0.49 11.01
N PHE A 42 -12.26 -0.25 9.69
CA PHE A 42 -11.53 0.89 9.15
C PHE A 42 -12.08 2.22 9.66
N ALA A 43 -13.40 2.42 9.59
CA ALA A 43 -14.04 3.65 10.05
C ALA A 43 -13.84 3.87 11.55
N GLN A 44 -13.96 2.80 12.36
CA GLN A 44 -13.73 2.86 13.80
C GLN A 44 -12.25 3.17 14.11
N ALA A 45 -11.31 2.48 13.46
CA ALA A 45 -9.89 2.72 13.65
C ALA A 45 -9.48 4.14 13.27
N LEU A 46 -10.05 4.68 12.21
CA LEU A 46 -9.85 6.07 11.81
C LEU A 46 -10.42 7.05 12.85
N SER A 47 -11.63 6.80 13.33
CA SER A 47 -12.25 7.60 14.39
C SER A 47 -11.41 7.59 15.67
N ASP A 48 -10.97 6.41 16.11
CA ASP A 48 -10.12 6.25 17.31
C ASP A 48 -8.82 7.06 17.15
N LEU A 49 -8.18 6.97 15.98
CA LEU A 49 -6.93 7.67 15.70
C LEU A 49 -7.09 9.19 15.66
N CYS A 50 -8.23 9.67 15.16
CA CYS A 50 -8.55 11.11 15.04
C CYS A 50 -9.22 11.69 16.28
N GLY A 51 -9.26 10.98 17.41
CA GLY A 51 -9.90 11.44 18.63
C GLY A 51 -11.42 11.63 18.51
N GLY A 52 -12.08 10.84 17.68
CA GLY A 52 -13.52 10.84 17.46
C GLY A 52 -14.00 11.80 16.35
N ASP A 53 -13.12 12.61 15.77
CA ASP A 53 -13.52 13.60 14.75
C ASP A 53 -12.62 13.55 13.50
N PRO A 54 -12.86 12.61 12.60
CA PRO A 54 -12.09 12.49 11.37
C PRO A 54 -12.32 13.67 10.38
N ASN A 55 -13.32 14.53 10.61
CA ASN A 55 -13.56 15.71 9.76
C ASN A 55 -12.49 16.80 9.92
N LYS A 56 -11.66 16.71 10.96
CA LYS A 56 -10.50 17.61 11.15
C LYS A 56 -9.29 17.27 10.32
N VAL A 57 -9.31 16.13 9.63
CA VAL A 57 -8.23 15.71 8.73
C VAL A 57 -8.27 16.54 7.46
N GLY A 58 -7.14 17.15 7.10
CA GLY A 58 -7.02 17.97 5.90
C GLY A 58 -6.69 17.17 4.65
N ALA A 59 -6.06 15.99 4.80
CA ALA A 59 -5.77 15.09 3.68
C ALA A 59 -5.78 13.61 4.10
N PHE A 60 -6.21 12.75 3.17
CA PHE A 60 -6.11 11.30 3.27
C PHE A 60 -5.22 10.77 2.15
N ALA A 61 -4.21 9.98 2.48
CA ALA A 61 -3.40 9.23 1.54
C ALA A 61 -3.67 7.73 1.73
N LEU A 62 -4.32 7.10 0.76
CA LEU A 62 -4.69 5.69 0.81
C LEU A 62 -3.78 4.87 -0.10
N CYS A 63 -3.26 3.76 0.45
CA CYS A 63 -2.60 2.73 -0.36
C CYS A 63 -3.60 2.10 -1.33
N VAL A 64 -3.27 2.14 -2.62
CA VAL A 64 -4.12 1.56 -3.67
C VAL A 64 -3.65 0.16 -4.12
N GLY A 65 -2.65 -0.39 -3.48
CA GLY A 65 -2.16 -1.75 -3.71
C GLY A 65 -0.67 -1.83 -4.08
N PRO A 66 -0.25 -3.01 -4.56
CA PRO A 66 -1.04 -4.23 -4.75
C PRO A 66 -1.51 -4.84 -3.44
N GLY A 67 -2.62 -5.61 -3.47
CA GLY A 67 -3.15 -6.29 -2.29
C GLY A 67 -4.64 -6.64 -2.38
N SER A 68 -5.35 -6.58 -1.25
CA SER A 68 -6.78 -6.86 -1.17
C SER A 68 -7.61 -5.74 -1.81
N MET A 69 -8.12 -5.99 -3.01
CA MET A 69 -9.00 -5.03 -3.71
C MET A 69 -10.27 -4.70 -2.91
N LEU A 70 -10.84 -5.68 -2.20
CA LEU A 70 -12.07 -5.46 -1.44
C LEU A 70 -11.81 -4.53 -0.25
N SER A 71 -10.77 -4.83 0.54
CA SER A 71 -10.42 -4.01 1.70
C SER A 71 -10.04 -2.57 1.30
N THR A 72 -9.29 -2.42 0.20
CA THR A 72 -8.93 -1.10 -0.34
C THR A 72 -10.17 -0.32 -0.79
N ARG A 73 -11.15 -0.97 -1.44
CA ARG A 73 -12.41 -0.32 -1.83
C ARG A 73 -13.23 0.14 -0.63
N VAL A 74 -13.32 -0.68 0.43
CA VAL A 74 -14.02 -0.29 1.66
C VAL A 74 -13.35 0.94 2.28
N ALA A 75 -12.02 0.93 2.44
CA ALA A 75 -11.28 2.07 2.95
C ALA A 75 -11.46 3.31 2.06
N SER A 76 -11.41 3.13 0.74
CA SER A 76 -11.64 4.21 -0.23
C SER A 76 -13.02 4.84 -0.08
N CYS A 77 -14.09 4.04 0.03
CA CYS A 77 -15.44 4.56 0.26
C CYS A 77 -15.52 5.38 1.55
N VAL A 78 -14.90 4.92 2.64
CA VAL A 78 -14.89 5.65 3.92
C VAL A 78 -14.16 6.98 3.79
N VAL A 79 -12.92 7.00 3.27
CA VAL A 79 -12.15 8.25 3.17
C VAL A 79 -12.80 9.22 2.18
N ALA A 80 -13.36 8.73 1.07
CA ALA A 80 -14.06 9.58 0.10
C ALA A 80 -15.32 10.20 0.69
N THR A 81 -16.07 9.46 1.51
CA THR A 81 -17.25 9.98 2.20
C THR A 81 -16.87 11.09 3.18
N ILE A 82 -15.83 10.87 4.00
CA ILE A 82 -15.37 11.89 4.96
C ILE A 82 -14.84 13.11 4.20
N ALA A 83 -14.04 12.90 3.16
CA ALA A 83 -13.48 13.99 2.35
C ALA A 83 -14.59 14.83 1.68
N ALA A 84 -15.65 14.20 1.19
CA ALA A 84 -16.81 14.92 0.62
C ALA A 84 -17.53 15.80 1.66
N LEU A 85 -17.53 15.39 2.93
CA LEU A 85 -18.16 16.13 4.02
C LEU A 85 -17.25 17.22 4.59
N SER A 86 -15.94 16.98 4.69
CA SER A 86 -14.97 17.88 5.33
C SER A 86 -14.20 18.79 4.37
N GLY A 87 -14.20 18.47 3.07
CA GLY A 87 -13.36 19.15 2.07
C GLY A 87 -11.90 18.67 2.06
N ALA A 88 -11.57 17.60 2.78
CA ALA A 88 -10.24 17.02 2.82
C ALA A 88 -9.77 16.59 1.41
N LYS A 89 -8.46 16.65 1.17
CA LYS A 89 -7.87 16.21 -0.09
C LYS A 89 -7.60 14.71 -0.07
N LEU A 90 -7.77 14.08 -1.24
CA LEU A 90 -7.51 12.65 -1.41
C LEU A 90 -6.24 12.43 -2.20
N PHE A 91 -5.41 11.51 -1.72
CA PHE A 91 -4.18 11.08 -2.35
C PHE A 91 -4.14 9.56 -2.41
N GLU A 92 -3.44 9.06 -3.42
CA GLU A 92 -3.14 7.64 -3.60
C GLU A 92 -1.64 7.40 -3.51
N TRP A 93 -1.25 6.20 -3.08
CA TRP A 93 0.14 5.74 -3.11
C TRP A 93 0.23 4.23 -3.31
N ASP A 94 1.35 3.75 -3.83
CA ASP A 94 1.60 2.33 -4.16
C ASP A 94 2.53 1.71 -3.12
N ALA A 95 2.12 0.57 -2.53
CA ALA A 95 2.86 -0.10 -1.46
C ALA A 95 4.26 -0.56 -1.88
N MET A 96 4.42 -1.06 -3.11
CA MET A 96 5.72 -1.54 -3.58
C MET A 96 6.68 -0.39 -3.85
N GLN A 97 6.18 0.71 -4.41
CA GLN A 97 6.98 1.91 -4.66
C GLN A 97 7.45 2.51 -3.35
N VAL A 98 6.52 2.73 -2.40
CA VAL A 98 6.88 3.29 -1.09
C VAL A 98 7.82 2.35 -0.34
N ALA A 99 7.63 1.02 -0.41
CA ALA A 99 8.54 0.05 0.21
C ALA A 99 9.96 0.12 -0.38
N ALA A 100 10.10 0.21 -1.70
CA ALA A 100 11.41 0.32 -2.35
C ALA A 100 12.17 1.59 -1.91
N PHE A 101 11.49 2.73 -1.91
CA PHE A 101 12.06 3.98 -1.43
C PHE A 101 12.34 3.96 0.08
N ALA A 102 11.49 3.31 0.88
CA ALA A 102 11.68 3.17 2.33
C ALA A 102 12.94 2.36 2.65
N VAL A 103 13.17 1.23 1.96
CA VAL A 103 14.40 0.43 2.10
C VAL A 103 15.61 1.23 1.64
N SER A 104 15.55 1.83 0.46
CA SER A 104 16.66 2.63 -0.08
C SER A 104 17.06 3.80 0.84
N SER A 105 16.09 4.40 1.53
CA SER A 105 16.31 5.52 2.48
C SER A 105 16.63 5.06 3.90
N GLY A 106 16.69 3.77 4.19
CA GLY A 106 16.93 3.23 5.53
C GLY A 106 15.80 3.49 6.53
N PHE A 107 14.56 3.63 6.06
CA PHE A 107 13.38 3.86 6.92
C PHE A 107 12.72 2.56 7.40
N VAL A 108 13.15 1.42 6.89
CA VAL A 108 12.67 0.10 7.32
C VAL A 108 13.69 -0.49 8.29
N PRO A 109 13.31 -0.78 9.55
CA PRO A 109 14.19 -1.46 10.50
C PRO A 109 14.67 -2.81 9.93
N ASP A 110 15.86 -3.22 10.34
CA ASP A 110 16.47 -4.52 10.00
C ASP A 110 16.68 -4.79 8.50
N SER A 111 16.45 -3.78 7.65
CA SER A 111 16.75 -3.85 6.22
C SER A 111 17.94 -2.92 5.90
N PRO A 112 19.04 -3.45 5.34
CA PRO A 112 20.14 -2.60 4.93
C PRO A 112 19.71 -1.65 3.83
N ALA A 113 20.04 -0.37 3.95
CA ALA A 113 19.82 0.59 2.87
C ALA A 113 20.59 0.13 1.63
N CYS A 114 19.90 -0.01 0.50
CA CYS A 114 20.52 -0.45 -0.74
C CYS A 114 19.97 0.33 -1.94
N GLY A 115 20.85 0.65 -2.88
CA GLY A 115 20.51 1.40 -4.09
C GLY A 115 19.83 0.57 -5.16
N ARG A 116 19.93 -0.77 -5.08
CA ARG A 116 19.34 -1.70 -6.03
C ARG A 116 18.66 -2.83 -5.26
N LEU A 117 17.38 -3.07 -5.54
CA LEU A 117 16.59 -4.09 -4.85
C LEU A 117 15.36 -4.51 -5.67
N ARG A 118 14.77 -5.63 -5.28
CA ARG A 118 13.45 -6.08 -5.77
C ARG A 118 12.45 -6.13 -4.63
N ILE A 119 11.27 -5.57 -4.85
CA ILE A 119 10.11 -5.77 -3.97
C ILE A 119 9.18 -6.78 -4.63
N LEU A 120 8.76 -7.77 -3.86
CA LEU A 120 7.77 -8.78 -4.22
C LEU A 120 6.49 -8.54 -3.44
N ALA A 121 5.35 -8.73 -4.06
CA ALA A 121 4.06 -8.71 -3.38
C ALA A 121 3.18 -9.87 -3.88
N PRO A 122 2.53 -10.64 -2.97
CA PRO A 122 1.67 -11.73 -3.37
C PRO A 122 0.59 -11.27 -4.35
N SER A 123 0.36 -12.06 -5.39
CA SER A 123 -0.73 -11.83 -6.34
C SER A 123 -1.72 -13.02 -6.30
N ARG A 124 -2.20 -13.48 -7.44
CA ARG A 124 -3.01 -14.69 -7.59
C ARG A 124 -2.13 -15.94 -7.51
N ARG A 125 -2.77 -17.11 -7.37
CA ARG A 125 -2.06 -18.40 -7.30
C ARG A 125 -1.09 -18.57 -8.50
N GLY A 126 0.18 -18.85 -8.21
CA GLY A 126 1.24 -19.04 -9.19
C GLY A 126 1.85 -17.75 -9.74
N PHE A 127 1.40 -16.58 -9.29
CA PHE A 127 1.86 -15.27 -9.75
C PHE A 127 2.32 -14.39 -8.60
N VAL A 128 3.25 -13.49 -8.90
CA VAL A 128 3.78 -12.49 -7.99
C VAL A 128 3.85 -11.13 -8.69
N ASN A 129 3.47 -10.09 -7.99
CA ASN A 129 3.81 -8.74 -8.41
C ASN A 129 5.26 -8.48 -8.02
N TYR A 130 6.06 -7.91 -8.91
CA TYR A 130 7.42 -7.50 -8.60
C TYR A 130 7.70 -6.07 -9.07
N LEU A 131 8.60 -5.42 -8.35
CA LEU A 131 9.13 -4.11 -8.67
C LEU A 131 10.64 -4.17 -8.55
N ASP A 132 11.34 -3.81 -9.63
CA ASP A 132 12.79 -3.63 -9.63
C ASP A 132 13.11 -2.14 -9.46
N PHE A 133 13.94 -1.85 -8.49
CA PHE A 133 14.38 -0.51 -8.13
C PHE A 133 15.89 -0.40 -8.33
N ASP A 134 16.34 0.67 -8.96
CA ASP A 134 17.76 0.93 -9.21
C ASP A 134 18.05 2.44 -9.17
N GLY A 135 19.00 2.84 -8.33
CA GLY A 135 19.52 4.20 -8.26
C GLY A 135 18.46 5.28 -8.03
N GLY A 136 17.44 5.02 -7.21
CA GLY A 136 16.35 5.98 -6.95
C GLY A 136 15.23 5.97 -8.00
N LYS A 137 15.21 4.98 -8.89
CA LYS A 137 14.21 4.86 -9.96
C LYS A 137 13.55 3.49 -9.98
N ILE A 138 12.28 3.45 -10.35
CA ILE A 138 11.56 2.23 -10.63
C ILE A 138 11.90 1.82 -12.07
N ALA A 139 12.61 0.71 -12.22
CA ALA A 139 12.99 0.18 -13.53
C ALA A 139 11.84 -0.64 -14.15
N VAL A 140 11.19 -1.47 -13.33
CA VAL A 140 10.06 -2.34 -13.73
C VAL A 140 9.08 -2.44 -12.59
N GLN A 141 7.79 -2.47 -12.89
CA GLN A 141 6.72 -2.86 -11.96
C GLN A 141 5.64 -3.62 -12.73
N THR A 142 5.49 -4.92 -12.48
CA THR A 142 4.55 -5.78 -13.20
C THR A 142 4.22 -7.06 -12.41
N GLU A 143 3.37 -7.93 -12.99
CA GLU A 143 3.08 -9.28 -12.50
C GLU A 143 3.82 -10.30 -13.39
N ALA A 144 4.36 -11.35 -12.78
CA ALA A 144 4.97 -12.48 -13.48
C ALA A 144 4.53 -13.82 -12.85
N GLU A 145 4.69 -14.90 -13.60
CA GLU A 145 4.64 -16.24 -13.02
C GLU A 145 5.84 -16.44 -12.08
N ILE A 146 5.61 -17.04 -10.91
CA ILE A 146 6.67 -17.23 -9.92
C ILE A 146 7.82 -18.06 -10.50
N ASP A 147 7.51 -19.09 -11.29
CA ASP A 147 8.51 -19.98 -11.88
C ASP A 147 9.32 -19.32 -13.01
N SER A 148 8.86 -18.21 -13.56
CA SER A 148 9.57 -17.42 -14.57
C SER A 148 10.31 -16.22 -14.00
N LEU A 149 10.26 -16.00 -12.69
CA LEU A 149 10.89 -14.86 -12.05
C LEU A 149 12.40 -15.07 -11.96
N GLU A 150 13.14 -14.43 -12.85
CA GLU A 150 14.61 -14.46 -12.81
C GLU A 150 15.14 -13.70 -11.58
N PRO A 151 16.19 -14.23 -10.92
CA PRO A 151 16.87 -13.49 -9.86
C PRO A 151 17.37 -12.13 -10.36
N LEU A 152 17.26 -11.10 -9.55
CA LEU A 152 17.90 -9.81 -9.84
C LEU A 152 19.38 -9.93 -9.41
N PRO A 153 20.35 -9.90 -10.34
CA PRO A 153 21.76 -10.08 -9.99
C PRO A 153 22.23 -9.01 -8.99
N ASP A 154 22.98 -9.45 -7.98
CA ASP A 154 23.64 -8.59 -6.98
C ASP A 154 22.70 -7.63 -6.24
N ALA A 155 21.40 -7.99 -6.13
CA ALA A 155 20.43 -7.17 -5.44
C ALA A 155 19.53 -8.02 -4.51
N PRO A 156 19.25 -7.56 -3.29
CA PRO A 156 18.32 -8.24 -2.40
C PRO A 156 16.90 -8.17 -2.94
N ALA A 157 16.11 -9.22 -2.66
CA ALA A 157 14.69 -9.24 -2.89
C ALA A 157 13.94 -9.36 -1.57
N PHE A 158 12.87 -8.58 -1.40
CA PHE A 158 12.06 -8.54 -0.19
C PHE A 158 10.60 -8.82 -0.54
N LEU A 159 9.95 -9.63 0.27
CA LEU A 159 8.53 -9.93 0.13
C LEU A 159 7.72 -9.06 1.09
N LEU A 160 6.83 -8.20 0.56
CA LEU A 160 5.92 -7.40 1.38
C LEU A 160 5.05 -8.29 2.27
N ASP A 161 5.02 -7.99 3.56
CA ASP A 161 4.23 -8.72 4.57
C ASP A 161 2.75 -8.29 4.52
N GLN A 162 2.08 -8.67 3.42
CA GLN A 162 0.67 -8.34 3.18
C GLN A 162 -0.29 -9.48 3.51
N ARG A 163 0.18 -10.74 3.52
CA ARG A 163 -0.65 -11.93 3.72
C ARG A 163 0.05 -12.96 4.60
N ALA A 164 -0.71 -13.62 5.50
CA ALA A 164 -0.18 -14.72 6.31
C ALA A 164 0.13 -15.96 5.45
N ALA A 165 -0.76 -16.29 4.49
CA ALA A 165 -0.53 -17.40 3.58
C ALA A 165 0.10 -16.91 2.28
N VAL A 166 1.32 -17.35 2.02
CA VAL A 166 2.09 -17.04 0.83
C VAL A 166 2.38 -18.33 0.08
N ASP A 167 2.50 -18.23 -1.24
CA ASP A 167 2.96 -19.35 -2.06
C ASP A 167 4.30 -19.88 -1.49
N PRO A 168 4.46 -21.21 -1.27
CA PRO A 168 5.67 -21.76 -0.66
C PRO A 168 6.96 -21.38 -1.39
N ARG A 169 6.91 -21.14 -2.69
CA ARG A 169 8.06 -20.70 -3.51
C ARG A 169 8.56 -19.30 -3.16
N LEU A 170 7.75 -18.50 -2.47
CA LEU A 170 8.12 -17.17 -1.99
C LEU A 170 8.49 -17.16 -0.49
N ALA A 171 8.46 -18.32 0.19
CA ALA A 171 8.64 -18.39 1.64
C ALA A 171 10.06 -18.02 2.09
N ASP A 172 11.06 -18.26 1.24
CA ASP A 172 12.47 -18.00 1.55
C ASP A 172 12.89 -16.53 1.41
N PHE A 173 12.05 -15.70 0.79
CA PHE A 173 12.35 -14.27 0.69
C PHE A 173 12.17 -13.57 2.03
N PRO A 174 13.13 -12.71 2.45
CA PRO A 174 13.00 -11.87 3.63
C PRO A 174 11.68 -11.09 3.61
N ARG A 175 10.96 -11.14 4.73
CA ARG A 175 9.71 -10.38 4.88
C ARG A 175 10.02 -8.91 5.13
N LEU A 176 9.31 -8.05 4.44
CA LEU A 176 9.37 -6.61 4.60
C LEU A 176 8.06 -6.11 5.19
N ASP A 177 8.10 -5.69 6.44
CA ASP A 177 6.97 -5.02 7.10
C ASP A 177 7.08 -3.51 6.90
N LEU A 178 6.33 -2.98 5.94
CA LEU A 178 6.21 -1.54 5.74
C LEU A 178 5.22 -0.99 6.77
N SER A 179 5.74 -0.49 7.90
CA SER A 179 4.90 0.13 8.93
C SER A 179 4.26 1.44 8.44
N ALA A 180 3.15 1.84 9.06
CA ALA A 180 2.51 3.13 8.77
C ALA A 180 3.48 4.31 8.98
N SER A 181 4.34 4.24 9.99
CA SER A 181 5.36 5.26 10.27
C SER A 181 6.44 5.32 9.18
N ALA A 182 6.89 4.17 8.67
CA ALA A 182 7.83 4.12 7.56
C ALA A 182 7.22 4.70 6.28
N ALA A 183 5.94 4.41 6.01
CA ALA A 183 5.22 4.99 4.88
C ALA A 183 5.14 6.52 4.98
N VAL A 184 4.76 7.09 6.13
CA VAL A 184 4.74 8.55 6.34
C VAL A 184 6.10 9.17 6.07
N ARG A 185 7.19 8.64 6.68
CA ARG A 185 8.55 9.15 6.49
C ARG A 185 8.98 9.12 5.02
N THR A 186 8.64 8.04 4.33
CA THR A 186 8.98 7.87 2.91
C THR A 186 8.21 8.87 2.04
N LEU A 187 6.91 9.03 2.25
CA LEU A 187 6.09 9.99 1.51
C LEU A 187 6.49 11.44 1.79
N ALA A 188 6.97 11.75 3.00
CA ALA A 188 7.51 13.06 3.33
C ALA A 188 8.85 13.34 2.62
N ALA A 189 9.74 12.35 2.56
CA ALA A 189 11.03 12.46 1.88
C ALA A 189 10.89 12.42 0.35
N HIS A 190 9.88 11.74 -0.18
CA HIS A 190 9.65 11.50 -1.60
C HIS A 190 8.20 11.86 -1.98
N PRO A 191 7.82 13.14 -1.99
CA PRO A 191 6.42 13.57 -2.12
C PRO A 191 5.76 13.20 -3.46
N LEU A 192 6.52 12.87 -4.48
CA LEU A 192 6.00 12.39 -5.77
C LEU A 192 5.46 10.96 -5.73
N LEU A 193 5.68 10.21 -4.64
CA LEU A 193 5.11 8.88 -4.43
C LEU A 193 3.63 8.94 -4.00
N ALA A 194 3.11 10.10 -3.60
CA ALA A 194 1.70 10.34 -3.36
C ALA A 194 1.16 11.27 -4.44
N TRP A 195 0.13 10.84 -5.16
CA TRP A 195 -0.52 11.65 -6.19
C TRP A 195 -1.96 11.95 -5.79
N GLN A 196 -2.35 13.21 -5.99
CA GLN A 196 -3.70 13.66 -5.69
C GLN A 196 -4.70 13.07 -6.68
N THR A 197 -5.88 12.70 -6.19
CA THR A 197 -7.02 12.24 -6.99
C THR A 197 -8.23 13.12 -6.72
N ASP A 198 -9.05 13.35 -7.75
CA ASP A 198 -10.31 14.11 -7.64
C ASP A 198 -11.49 13.20 -7.28
N GLY A 199 -11.31 11.88 -7.36
CA GLY A 199 -12.31 10.87 -7.03
C GLY A 199 -11.90 10.01 -5.84
N ALA A 200 -12.75 9.04 -5.50
CA ALA A 200 -12.41 8.02 -4.52
C ALA A 200 -11.17 7.25 -4.98
N PRO A 201 -10.17 7.01 -4.10
CA PRO A 201 -8.98 6.22 -4.44
C PRO A 201 -9.35 4.85 -5.00
N GLU A 202 -8.75 4.44 -6.10
CA GLU A 202 -9.10 3.20 -6.78
C GLU A 202 -8.01 2.13 -6.61
N PRO A 203 -8.37 0.90 -6.18
CA PRO A 203 -7.43 -0.21 -6.12
C PRO A 203 -6.81 -0.48 -7.49
N LYS A 204 -5.48 -0.53 -7.54
CA LYS A 204 -4.73 -0.80 -8.76
C LYS A 204 -4.48 -2.30 -8.95
N SER A 205 -4.72 -2.76 -10.18
CA SER A 205 -4.21 -4.05 -10.65
C SER A 205 -3.07 -3.78 -11.64
N LEU A 206 -1.92 -4.41 -11.44
CA LEU A 206 -0.78 -4.27 -12.37
C LEU A 206 -1.04 -4.93 -13.73
N VAL A 207 -2.07 -5.76 -13.81
CA VAL A 207 -2.48 -6.44 -15.05
C VAL A 207 -3.94 -6.11 -15.34
N LYS A 208 -4.20 -5.61 -16.55
CA LYS A 208 -5.58 -5.51 -17.07
C LYS A 208 -6.13 -6.91 -17.25
N ARG A 209 -7.11 -7.28 -16.44
CA ARG A 209 -7.82 -8.55 -16.58
C ARG A 209 -8.96 -8.38 -17.55
N GLU A 210 -8.95 -9.10 -18.66
CA GLU A 210 -10.13 -9.31 -19.47
C GLU A 210 -11.02 -10.34 -18.76
N TYR A 211 -12.15 -9.89 -18.27
CA TYR A 211 -13.15 -10.82 -17.74
C TYR A 211 -13.87 -11.48 -18.92
N VAL A 212 -13.61 -12.78 -19.11
CA VAL A 212 -14.43 -13.59 -20.02
C VAL A 212 -15.85 -13.63 -19.46
N LYS A 213 -16.81 -13.18 -20.26
CA LYS A 213 -18.23 -13.17 -19.88
C LYS A 213 -18.64 -14.59 -19.53
N TRP A 214 -19.08 -14.81 -18.29
CA TRP A 214 -19.55 -16.11 -17.84
C TRP A 214 -20.71 -16.58 -18.75
N LYS A 215 -20.59 -17.77 -19.34
CA LYS A 215 -21.67 -18.41 -20.06
C LYS A 215 -22.34 -19.36 -19.09
N ALA A 216 -23.63 -19.15 -18.82
CA ALA A 216 -24.43 -20.07 -18.03
C ALA A 216 -24.39 -21.46 -18.72
N GLN A 217 -23.86 -22.46 -18.03
CA GLN A 217 -24.02 -23.86 -18.46
C GLN A 217 -25.40 -24.30 -18.00
N ALA A 218 -26.28 -24.70 -18.96
CA ALA A 218 -27.51 -25.37 -18.61
C ALA A 218 -27.12 -26.68 -17.92
N HIS A 219 -27.51 -26.86 -16.68
CA HIS A 219 -27.48 -28.15 -16.03
C HIS A 219 -28.59 -28.96 -16.68
N ILE A 220 -28.24 -29.96 -17.49
CA ILE A 220 -29.12 -31.01 -18.02
C ILE A 220 -29.28 -32.06 -16.93
#